data_c4762aa9a3bd8dee262bbcebf7cc7935
#
_entry.id   c4762aa9a3bd8dee262bbcebf7cc7935
#
_cell.length_a   1.000
_cell.length_b   1.000
_cell.length_c   1.000
_cell.angle_alpha   90.00
_cell.angle_beta   90.00
_cell.angle_gamma   90.00
#
_symmetry.space_group_name_H-M   'P 1'
#
loop_
_entity.id
_entity.type
_entity.pdbx_description
1 polymer ?
#
loop_
_entity_poly.entity_id
_entity_poly.type
_entity_poly.pdbx_seq_one_letter_code
_entity_poly.pdbx_strand_id
1 'polypeptide(L)'
;LPEESGSVSVEIVRQVSDETLAALTVLLPQLSASASSLTRERLETVVAAPGTELLIARTEGAIAGMLTLVTYTIPTGLRARIEDVVVDHSARGRGIGKALTATAIDIAEQRRARTVDLTSAPTKTAANQLYQNLGFTPRETTTYRITSTRPADSPNTRLAQQDESP
;
A
#
# COMPACT_ATOMS: atom_id res chain seq x y z
N LEU A 1 28.31 -13.25 20.58
CA LEU A 1 28.23 -12.86 19.19
C LEU A 1 26.90 -12.08 19.02
N PRO A 2 26.88 -10.88 18.44
CA PRO A 2 25.62 -10.24 18.13
C PRO A 2 24.89 -11.12 17.11
N GLU A 3 23.63 -11.49 17.41
CA GLU A 3 22.74 -12.10 16.43
C GLU A 3 22.67 -11.16 15.25
N GLU A 4 23.02 -11.62 14.05
CA GLU A 4 22.80 -10.92 12.82
C GLU A 4 21.28 -10.74 12.68
N SER A 5 20.80 -9.60 13.13
CA SER A 5 19.44 -9.16 12.86
C SER A 5 19.29 -9.18 11.35
N GLY A 6 18.56 -10.16 10.82
CA GLY A 6 18.41 -10.38 9.39
C GLY A 6 18.09 -9.04 8.69
N SER A 7 18.93 -8.63 7.76
CA SER A 7 18.79 -7.36 7.07
C SER A 7 17.43 -7.31 6.36
N VAL A 8 16.66 -6.25 6.61
CA VAL A 8 15.41 -5.97 5.89
C VAL A 8 15.76 -5.23 4.61
N SER A 9 15.36 -5.76 3.46
CA SER A 9 15.44 -5.07 2.18
C SER A 9 14.05 -4.75 1.66
N VAL A 10 13.90 -3.59 1.02
CA VAL A 10 12.64 -3.16 0.39
C VAL A 10 12.86 -2.97 -1.09
N GLU A 11 11.96 -3.49 -1.89
CA GLU A 11 11.99 -3.35 -3.34
C GLU A 11 10.61 -3.00 -3.91
N ILE A 12 10.59 -2.31 -5.06
CA ILE A 12 9.38 -2.03 -5.82
C ILE A 12 9.14 -3.20 -6.77
N VAL A 13 7.95 -3.78 -6.73
CA VAL A 13 7.54 -4.83 -7.65
C VAL A 13 7.35 -4.23 -9.05
N ARG A 14 8.18 -4.62 -9.99
CA ARG A 14 8.10 -4.19 -11.40
C ARG A 14 7.44 -5.22 -12.29
N GLN A 15 7.51 -6.48 -11.90
CA GLN A 15 6.91 -7.62 -12.57
C GLN A 15 6.37 -8.61 -11.54
N VAL A 16 5.25 -9.23 -11.84
CA VAL A 16 4.62 -10.21 -10.96
C VAL A 16 5.28 -11.58 -11.14
N SER A 17 6.01 -12.03 -10.14
CA SER A 17 6.54 -13.39 -10.06
C SER A 17 5.56 -14.32 -9.33
N ASP A 18 5.75 -15.64 -9.48
CA ASP A 18 4.99 -16.64 -8.73
C ASP A 18 5.24 -16.50 -7.22
N GLU A 19 6.48 -16.18 -6.82
CA GLU A 19 6.85 -15.92 -5.44
C GLU A 19 6.08 -14.73 -4.88
N THR A 20 6.06 -13.61 -5.61
CA THR A 20 5.34 -12.40 -5.18
C THR A 20 3.85 -12.69 -5.03
N LEU A 21 3.24 -13.35 -6.01
CA LEU A 21 1.82 -13.71 -5.95
C LEU A 21 1.52 -14.61 -4.75
N ALA A 22 2.33 -15.64 -4.52
CA ALA A 22 2.16 -16.56 -3.40
C ALA A 22 2.28 -15.84 -2.05
N ALA A 23 3.32 -15.01 -1.88
CA ALA A 23 3.55 -14.26 -0.65
C ALA A 23 2.39 -13.28 -0.35
N LEU A 24 1.94 -12.51 -1.34
CA LEU A 24 0.85 -11.56 -1.15
C LEU A 24 -0.50 -12.23 -0.92
N THR A 25 -0.71 -13.42 -1.47
CA THR A 25 -1.91 -14.23 -1.18
C THR A 25 -1.98 -14.61 0.30
N VAL A 26 -0.83 -14.80 0.96
CA VAL A 26 -0.75 -15.08 2.41
C VAL A 26 -0.86 -13.79 3.25
N LEU A 27 -0.28 -12.69 2.78
CA LEU A 27 -0.24 -11.42 3.52
C LEU A 27 -1.60 -10.69 3.53
N LEU A 28 -2.30 -10.63 2.40
CA LEU A 28 -3.54 -9.85 2.29
C LEU A 28 -4.63 -10.25 3.27
N PRO A 29 -4.91 -11.54 3.55
CA PRO A 29 -5.86 -11.93 4.59
C PRO A 29 -5.48 -11.45 6.00
N GLN A 30 -4.19 -11.23 6.26
CA GLN A 30 -3.71 -10.68 7.54
C GLN A 30 -3.99 -9.18 7.66
N LEU A 31 -4.18 -8.48 6.55
CA LEU A 31 -4.59 -7.08 6.52
C LEU A 31 -6.10 -6.93 6.75
N SER A 32 -6.90 -7.72 6.04
CA SER A 32 -8.35 -7.67 6.10
C SER A 32 -8.95 -9.05 5.83
N ALA A 33 -9.80 -9.52 6.73
CA ALA A 33 -10.54 -10.79 6.57
C ALA A 33 -11.52 -10.77 5.38
N SER A 34 -11.90 -9.58 4.91
CA SER A 34 -12.78 -9.40 3.73
C SER A 34 -12.00 -9.18 2.43
N ALA A 35 -10.67 -9.31 2.45
CA ALA A 35 -9.88 -9.20 1.23
C ALA A 35 -10.31 -10.29 0.23
N SER A 36 -10.72 -9.86 -0.96
CA SER A 36 -11.01 -10.79 -2.05
C SER A 36 -9.75 -11.55 -2.45
N SER A 37 -9.90 -12.77 -2.98
CA SER A 37 -8.77 -13.57 -3.45
C SER A 37 -7.93 -12.78 -4.46
N LEU A 38 -6.61 -12.74 -4.23
CA LEU A 38 -5.69 -12.11 -5.14
C LEU A 38 -5.43 -13.02 -6.35
N THR A 39 -5.73 -12.52 -7.53
CA THR A 39 -5.38 -13.20 -8.79
C THR A 39 -4.13 -12.54 -9.38
N ARG A 40 -3.41 -13.29 -10.24
CA ARG A 40 -2.26 -12.75 -11.00
C ARG A 40 -2.66 -11.53 -11.81
N GLU A 41 -3.75 -11.62 -12.57
CA GLU A 41 -4.28 -10.52 -13.40
C GLU A 41 -4.55 -9.25 -12.57
N ARG A 42 -5.16 -9.40 -11.39
CA ARG A 42 -5.39 -8.28 -10.49
C ARG A 42 -4.08 -7.67 -10.01
N LEU A 43 -3.10 -8.48 -9.63
CA LEU A 43 -1.81 -8.01 -9.19
C LEU A 43 -1.03 -7.31 -10.32
N GLU A 44 -1.08 -7.85 -11.53
CA GLU A 44 -0.50 -7.23 -12.72
C GLU A 44 -1.14 -5.87 -13.01
N THR A 45 -2.46 -5.75 -12.86
CA THR A 45 -3.19 -4.48 -12.96
C THR A 45 -2.67 -3.45 -11.95
N VAL A 46 -2.45 -3.85 -10.71
CA VAL A 46 -1.89 -2.97 -9.66
C VAL A 46 -0.49 -2.51 -10.02
N VAL A 47 0.38 -3.44 -10.42
CA VAL A 47 1.79 -3.14 -10.78
C VAL A 47 1.90 -2.25 -12.02
N ALA A 48 0.97 -2.39 -12.98
CA ALA A 48 0.93 -1.57 -14.19
C ALA A 48 0.23 -0.20 -14.00
N ALA A 49 -0.46 0.02 -12.88
CA ALA A 49 -1.23 1.23 -12.68
C ALA A 49 -0.33 2.46 -12.52
N PRO A 50 -0.51 3.52 -13.35
CA PRO A 50 0.28 4.73 -13.22
C PRO A 50 0.13 5.38 -11.84
N GLY A 51 1.23 5.78 -11.23
CA GLY A 51 1.24 6.41 -9.91
C GLY A 51 1.09 5.45 -8.74
N THR A 52 0.98 4.14 -9.00
CA THR A 52 0.92 3.12 -7.96
C THR A 52 2.24 2.35 -7.91
N GLU A 53 2.86 2.28 -6.75
CA GLU A 53 3.98 1.40 -6.46
C GLU A 53 3.60 0.39 -5.40
N LEU A 54 3.76 -0.88 -5.73
CA LEU A 54 3.70 -1.96 -4.77
C LEU A 54 5.11 -2.23 -4.25
N LEU A 55 5.33 -1.99 -2.96
CA LEU A 55 6.57 -2.28 -2.26
C LEU A 55 6.44 -3.60 -1.52
N ILE A 56 7.48 -4.40 -1.57
CA ILE A 56 7.62 -5.61 -0.75
C ILE A 56 8.88 -5.52 0.09
N ALA A 57 8.82 -6.07 1.29
CA ALA A 57 9.97 -6.17 2.17
C ALA A 57 10.37 -7.63 2.35
N ARG A 58 11.68 -7.88 2.26
CA ARG A 58 12.28 -9.19 2.48
C ARG A 58 13.08 -9.21 3.77
N THR A 59 13.02 -10.31 4.46
CA THR A 59 13.92 -10.66 5.55
C THR A 59 14.28 -12.15 5.43
N GLU A 60 15.55 -12.49 5.63
CA GLU A 60 16.04 -13.86 5.47
C GLU A 60 15.68 -14.49 4.10
N GLY A 61 15.64 -13.66 3.04
CA GLY A 61 15.31 -14.06 1.68
C GLY A 61 13.81 -14.20 1.36
N ALA A 62 12.93 -14.19 2.36
CA ALA A 62 11.48 -14.35 2.17
C ALA A 62 10.76 -12.98 2.19
N ILE A 63 9.68 -12.86 1.40
CA ILE A 63 8.80 -11.69 1.45
C ILE A 63 7.98 -11.77 2.74
N ALA A 64 8.14 -10.76 3.60
CA ALA A 64 7.52 -10.71 4.92
C ALA A 64 6.64 -9.47 5.15
N GLY A 65 6.49 -8.61 4.15
CA GLY A 65 5.61 -7.45 4.24
C GLY A 65 5.40 -6.80 2.89
N MET A 66 4.35 -5.99 2.82
CA MET A 66 4.01 -5.19 1.65
C MET A 66 3.43 -3.83 2.06
N LEU A 67 3.50 -2.89 1.13
CA LEU A 67 2.91 -1.56 1.22
C LEU A 67 2.56 -1.09 -0.19
N THR A 68 1.41 -0.46 -0.37
CA THR A 68 1.05 0.23 -1.62
C THR A 68 1.22 1.73 -1.44
N LEU A 69 2.03 2.35 -2.28
CA LEU A 69 2.16 3.81 -2.37
C LEU A 69 1.43 4.29 -3.62
N VAL A 70 0.51 5.23 -3.44
CA VAL A 70 -0.22 5.88 -4.54
C VAL A 70 0.16 7.34 -4.61
N THR A 71 0.59 7.80 -5.78
CA THR A 71 0.82 9.22 -6.07
C THR A 71 -0.19 9.71 -7.10
N TYR A 72 -0.79 10.86 -6.84
CA TYR A 72 -1.81 11.44 -7.70
C TYR A 72 -1.72 12.96 -7.72
N THR A 73 -2.03 13.54 -8.86
CA THR A 73 -1.98 15.00 -9.07
C THR A 73 -3.37 15.59 -8.95
N ILE A 74 -3.47 16.65 -8.15
CA ILE A 74 -4.69 17.47 -8.00
C ILE A 74 -4.32 18.94 -8.22
N PRO A 75 -5.27 19.86 -8.41
CA PRO A 75 -4.96 21.28 -8.68
C PRO A 75 -4.03 21.92 -7.64
N THR A 76 -4.03 21.42 -6.42
CA THR A 76 -3.14 21.92 -5.33
C THR A 76 -1.78 21.22 -5.28
N GLY A 77 -1.45 20.37 -6.23
CA GLY A 77 -0.16 19.70 -6.39
C GLY A 77 -0.20 18.19 -6.28
N LEU A 78 0.98 17.59 -6.38
CA LEU A 78 1.15 16.14 -6.23
C LEU A 78 0.96 15.73 -4.77
N ARG A 79 0.22 14.66 -4.56
CA ARG A 79 -0.03 14.02 -3.26
C ARG A 79 0.42 12.57 -3.30
N ALA A 80 0.79 12.05 -2.15
CA ALA A 80 1.06 10.63 -1.96
C ALA A 80 0.16 10.07 -0.86
N ARG A 81 -0.20 8.80 -1.00
CA ARG A 81 -1.00 8.07 -0.03
C ARG A 81 -0.46 6.66 0.15
N ILE A 82 -0.31 6.26 1.39
CA ILE A 82 0.07 4.90 1.77
C ILE A 82 -1.20 4.11 2.06
N GLU A 83 -1.31 2.96 1.42
CA GLU A 83 -2.41 2.01 1.56
C GLU A 83 -1.86 0.59 1.79
N ASP A 84 -2.70 -0.28 2.33
CA ASP A 84 -2.46 -1.72 2.43
C ASP A 84 -1.10 -2.11 3.06
N VAL A 85 -0.75 -1.49 4.19
CA VAL A 85 0.46 -1.86 4.92
C VAL A 85 0.21 -3.13 5.73
N VAL A 86 0.93 -4.18 5.43
CA VAL A 86 0.89 -5.43 6.18
C VAL A 86 2.28 -6.02 6.37
N VAL A 87 2.53 -6.53 7.56
CA VAL A 87 3.72 -7.31 7.91
C VAL A 87 3.25 -8.67 8.43
N ASP A 88 3.87 -9.73 7.92
CA ASP A 88 3.60 -11.09 8.36
C ASP A 88 3.65 -11.20 9.89
N HIS A 89 2.68 -11.88 10.48
CA HIS A 89 2.58 -12.03 11.93
C HIS A 89 3.86 -12.58 12.55
N SER A 90 4.50 -13.55 11.87
CA SER A 90 5.73 -14.20 12.34
C SER A 90 6.97 -13.30 12.26
N ALA A 91 6.92 -12.24 11.48
CA ALA A 91 8.04 -11.33 11.22
C ALA A 91 7.87 -9.94 11.87
N ARG A 92 6.84 -9.75 12.67
CA ARG A 92 6.60 -8.48 13.39
C ARG A 92 7.71 -8.18 14.39
N GLY A 93 7.91 -6.89 14.69
CA GLY A 93 8.94 -6.44 15.61
C GLY A 93 10.36 -6.39 15.02
N ARG A 94 10.54 -6.80 13.77
CA ARG A 94 11.84 -6.80 13.06
C ARG A 94 12.11 -5.54 12.22
N GLY A 95 11.34 -4.47 12.39
CA GLY A 95 11.54 -3.21 11.66
C GLY A 95 11.01 -3.18 10.23
N ILE A 96 10.30 -4.22 9.76
CA ILE A 96 9.80 -4.34 8.39
C ILE A 96 8.82 -3.21 8.05
N GLY A 97 7.84 -2.94 8.90
CA GLY A 97 6.89 -1.85 8.71
C GLY A 97 7.57 -0.48 8.63
N LYS A 98 8.61 -0.28 9.46
CA LYS A 98 9.43 0.93 9.43
C LYS A 98 10.17 1.07 8.09
N ALA A 99 10.81 0.01 7.63
CA ALA A 99 11.56 0.01 6.38
C ALA A 99 10.64 0.31 5.18
N LEU A 100 9.48 -0.37 5.08
CA LEU A 100 8.48 -0.12 4.04
C LEU A 100 7.99 1.33 4.03
N THR A 101 7.62 1.84 5.20
CA THR A 101 7.06 3.20 5.33
C THR A 101 8.12 4.25 5.03
N ALA A 102 9.35 4.09 5.52
CA ALA A 102 10.45 5.00 5.23
C ALA A 102 10.77 5.04 3.73
N THR A 103 10.85 3.88 3.07
CA THR A 103 11.05 3.82 1.62
C THR A 103 9.91 4.51 0.85
N ALA A 104 8.66 4.35 1.28
CA ALA A 104 7.53 5.03 0.66
C ALA A 104 7.61 6.56 0.80
N ILE A 105 8.05 7.06 1.96
CA ILE A 105 8.29 8.49 2.20
C ILE A 105 9.40 8.98 1.25
N ASP A 106 10.53 8.29 1.17
CA ASP A 106 11.64 8.67 0.30
C ASP A 106 11.21 8.75 -1.18
N ILE A 107 10.41 7.79 -1.65
CA ILE A 107 9.86 7.81 -3.02
C ILE A 107 8.95 9.03 -3.23
N ALA A 108 8.07 9.31 -2.28
CA ALA A 108 7.16 10.45 -2.35
C ALA A 108 7.91 11.79 -2.36
N GLU A 109 8.96 11.93 -1.55
CA GLU A 109 9.84 13.11 -1.51
C GLU A 109 10.61 13.29 -2.80
N GLN A 110 11.19 12.23 -3.36
CA GLN A 110 11.88 12.27 -4.67
C GLN A 110 10.95 12.73 -5.79
N ARG A 111 9.67 12.39 -5.71
CA ARG A 111 8.63 12.84 -6.63
C ARG A 111 8.11 14.24 -6.33
N ARG A 112 8.56 14.85 -5.25
CA ARG A 112 8.10 16.16 -4.77
C ARG A 112 6.61 16.18 -4.41
N ALA A 113 6.10 15.09 -3.86
CA ALA A 113 4.78 15.07 -3.27
C ALA A 113 4.71 16.06 -2.09
N ARG A 114 3.66 16.87 -2.04
CA ARG A 114 3.50 17.89 -0.99
C ARG A 114 3.13 17.28 0.36
N THR A 115 2.43 16.16 0.35
CA THR A 115 2.05 15.40 1.55
C THR A 115 2.10 13.90 1.27
N VAL A 116 2.36 13.15 2.33
CA VAL A 116 2.14 11.71 2.39
C VAL A 116 1.10 11.46 3.47
N ASP A 117 -0.03 10.90 3.08
CA ASP A 117 -1.14 10.64 3.99
C ASP A 117 -1.37 9.13 4.15
N LEU A 118 -1.89 8.72 5.28
CA LEU A 118 -2.37 7.37 5.54
C LEU A 118 -3.54 7.40 6.53
N THR A 119 -4.28 6.32 6.61
CA THR A 119 -5.29 6.14 7.66
C THR A 119 -4.94 4.91 8.51
N SER A 120 -5.13 5.03 9.80
CA SER A 120 -4.91 3.94 10.75
C SER A 120 -6.01 3.97 11.81
N ALA A 121 -6.49 2.80 12.21
CA ALA A 121 -7.45 2.72 13.29
C ALA A 121 -6.80 3.12 14.63
N PRO A 122 -7.52 3.83 15.53
CA PRO A 122 -7.00 4.20 16.85
C PRO A 122 -6.51 3.00 17.67
N THR A 123 -7.11 1.83 17.46
CA THR A 123 -6.77 0.57 18.14
C THR A 123 -5.44 -0.04 17.70
N LYS A 124 -4.89 0.36 16.55
CA LYS A 124 -3.60 -0.11 16.03
C LYS A 124 -2.43 0.65 16.68
N THR A 125 -2.27 0.53 17.99
CA THR A 125 -1.32 1.33 18.77
C THR A 125 0.12 1.23 18.30
N ALA A 126 0.60 0.02 17.98
CA ALA A 126 1.97 -0.20 17.50
C ALA A 126 2.21 0.48 16.13
N ALA A 127 1.25 0.38 15.21
CA ALA A 127 1.33 1.03 13.91
C ALA A 127 1.29 2.57 14.05
N ASN A 128 0.39 3.08 14.90
CA ASN A 128 0.28 4.52 15.16
C ASN A 128 1.57 5.08 15.76
N GLN A 129 2.19 4.36 16.70
CA GLN A 129 3.49 4.75 17.25
C GLN A 129 4.59 4.75 16.19
N LEU A 130 4.60 3.75 15.31
CA LEU A 130 5.53 3.68 14.19
C LEU A 130 5.41 4.91 13.29
N TYR A 131 4.20 5.27 12.89
CA TYR A 131 3.97 6.42 12.02
C TYR A 131 4.39 7.75 12.68
N GLN A 132 4.07 7.95 13.94
CA GLN A 132 4.53 9.13 14.69
C GLN A 132 6.05 9.20 14.79
N ASN A 133 6.73 8.08 15.02
CA ASN A 133 8.20 8.01 15.05
C ASN A 133 8.84 8.32 13.69
N LEU A 134 8.10 8.14 12.59
CA LEU A 134 8.52 8.52 11.23
C LEU A 134 8.11 9.94 10.84
N GLY A 135 7.54 10.71 11.76
CA GLY A 135 7.20 12.12 11.54
C GLY A 135 5.76 12.38 11.09
N PHE A 136 4.91 11.35 10.98
CA PHE A 136 3.49 11.58 10.73
C PHE A 136 2.83 12.22 11.94
N THR A 137 1.99 13.22 11.68
CA THR A 137 1.18 13.88 12.71
C THR A 137 -0.29 13.53 12.55
N PRO A 138 -0.99 13.13 13.63
CA PRO A 138 -2.44 12.91 13.58
C PRO A 138 -3.17 14.16 13.10
N ARG A 139 -4.22 13.96 12.29
CA ARG A 139 -5.06 15.04 11.78
C ARG A 139 -6.46 14.93 12.35
N GLU A 140 -7.02 16.06 12.77
CA GLU A 140 -8.43 16.15 13.19
C GLU A 140 -9.33 16.26 11.96
N THR A 141 -9.54 15.16 11.28
CA THR A 141 -10.39 15.06 10.09
C THR A 141 -11.29 13.84 10.18
N THR A 142 -12.46 13.93 9.57
CA THR A 142 -13.37 12.79 9.46
C THR A 142 -13.25 12.15 8.08
N THR A 143 -13.08 10.85 8.05
CA THR A 143 -13.10 10.09 6.80
C THR A 143 -14.52 9.60 6.53
N TYR A 144 -15.06 9.94 5.36
CA TYR A 144 -16.35 9.45 4.89
C TYR A 144 -16.15 8.39 3.83
N ARG A 145 -16.99 7.35 3.87
CA ARG A 145 -16.98 6.27 2.88
C ARG A 145 -18.39 5.99 2.39
N ILE A 146 -18.54 5.84 1.07
CA ILE A 146 -19.69 5.21 0.47
C ILE A 146 -19.23 3.92 -0.20
N THR A 147 -19.89 2.81 0.08
CA THR A 147 -19.58 1.55 -0.56
C THR A 147 -20.41 1.43 -1.84
N SER A 148 -19.73 1.18 -2.98
CA SER A 148 -20.42 0.95 -4.24
C SER A 148 -21.24 -0.34 -4.17
N THR A 149 -22.49 -0.26 -4.61
CA THR A 149 -23.38 -1.41 -4.76
C THR A 149 -23.23 -2.11 -6.11
N ARG A 150 -22.41 -1.56 -7.01
CA ARG A 150 -22.11 -2.19 -8.30
C ARG A 150 -21.04 -3.27 -8.13
N PRO A 151 -21.15 -4.39 -8.83
CA PRO A 151 -20.06 -5.34 -8.96
C PRO A 151 -18.82 -4.66 -9.53
N ALA A 152 -17.63 -5.02 -9.04
CA ALA A 152 -16.36 -4.42 -9.47
C ALA A 152 -16.10 -4.55 -10.98
N ASP A 153 -16.71 -5.55 -11.63
CA ASP A 153 -16.51 -5.88 -13.05
C ASP A 153 -17.61 -5.34 -13.98
N SER A 154 -18.52 -4.49 -13.50
CA SER A 154 -19.55 -3.90 -14.35
C SER A 154 -18.97 -2.80 -15.25
N PRO A 155 -19.14 -2.87 -16.58
CA PRO A 155 -18.65 -1.82 -17.47
C PRO A 155 -19.27 -0.47 -17.11
N ASN A 156 -18.45 0.59 -17.15
CA ASN A 156 -18.87 1.95 -16.80
C ASN A 156 -19.74 2.55 -17.92
N THR A 157 -21.02 2.25 -17.88
CA THR A 157 -22.00 2.70 -18.88
C THR A 157 -22.29 4.22 -18.80
N ARG A 158 -21.89 4.90 -17.72
CA ARG A 158 -22.21 6.35 -17.55
C ARG A 158 -21.33 7.31 -18.34
N LEU A 159 -20.10 6.92 -18.69
CA LEU A 159 -19.22 7.80 -19.46
C LEU A 159 -19.47 7.72 -20.98
N ALA A 160 -20.17 6.68 -21.46
CA ALA A 160 -20.47 6.50 -22.87
C ALA A 160 -21.71 7.29 -23.35
N GLN A 161 -22.48 7.91 -22.44
CA GLN A 161 -23.73 8.62 -22.78
C GLN A 161 -23.60 10.15 -22.86
N GLN A 162 -22.41 10.72 -22.71
CA GLN A 162 -22.22 12.19 -22.77
C GLN A 162 -21.70 12.70 -24.09
N ASP A 163 -21.52 11.84 -25.10
CA ASP A 163 -20.97 12.24 -26.41
C ASP A 163 -22.01 12.24 -27.55
N GLU A 164 -23.29 12.10 -27.24
CA GLU A 164 -24.36 12.22 -28.22
C GLU A 164 -25.36 13.32 -27.81
N SER A 165 -25.00 14.55 -28.11
CA SER A 165 -26.00 15.61 -28.27
C SER A 165 -25.62 16.51 -29.47
N PRO A 166 -26.58 16.76 -30.38
CA PRO A 166 -26.34 17.44 -31.64
C PRO A 166 -26.04 18.92 -31.49
#